data_14851ba6ca4b2e9c250072c0ffb53833
#
_entry.id   14851ba6ca4b2e9c250072c0ffb53833
#
_cell.length_a   1.000
_cell.length_b   1.000
_cell.length_c   1.000
_cell.angle_alpha   90.00
_cell.angle_beta   90.00
_cell.angle_gamma   90.00
#
_symmetry.space_group_name_H-M   'P 1'
#
loop_
_entity.id
_entity.type
_entity.pdbx_description
1 polymer ?
#
loop_
_entity_poly.entity_id
_entity_poly.type
_entity_poly.pdbx_seq_one_letter_code
_entity_poly.pdbx_strand_id
1 'polypeptide(L)'
;MFIHRVETDMAFLKKLNLPAILEFYPPGSPSPGYLTLSRLDGDSIILQGKDENGLIVTDLEELEFYWSGVAYLPWKNFHSIWGTIPAQTYKDSVITLKLLLQDLGFENVSIDDKYDGLTKHAVETIQAKYGIPVDGYVGPLTKIILYKEKDSFDMPQLSKIK
;
A
#
# COMPACT_ATOMS: atom_id res chain seq x y z
N MET A 1 0.58 2.02 -14.88
CA MET A 1 1.15 2.02 -13.52
C MET A 1 0.86 3.34 -12.88
N PHE A 2 0.50 3.37 -11.61
CA PHE A 2 0.19 4.56 -10.82
C PHE A 2 1.18 4.68 -9.68
N ILE A 3 1.28 5.87 -9.09
CA ILE A 3 2.08 6.11 -7.88
C ILE A 3 1.16 6.76 -6.86
N HIS A 4 1.16 6.25 -5.62
CA HIS A 4 0.43 6.83 -4.51
C HIS A 4 1.42 7.35 -3.47
N ARG A 5 1.36 8.66 -3.19
CA ARG A 5 2.13 9.30 -2.12
C ARG A 5 1.40 9.09 -0.80
N VAL A 6 2.14 8.66 0.22
CA VAL A 6 1.62 8.48 1.58
C VAL A 6 2.61 9.03 2.59
N GLU A 7 2.11 9.69 3.62
CA GLU A 7 2.88 10.01 4.84
C GLU A 7 2.64 8.87 5.84
N THR A 8 3.71 8.22 6.29
CA THR A 8 3.62 6.96 7.02
C THR A 8 4.90 6.68 7.82
N ASP A 9 4.90 5.56 8.54
CA ASP A 9 6.03 5.04 9.29
C ASP A 9 6.51 3.68 8.74
N MET A 10 7.63 3.21 9.26
CA MET A 10 8.20 1.94 8.84
C MET A 10 7.35 0.74 9.30
N ALA A 11 6.58 0.87 10.39
CA ALA A 11 5.70 -0.20 10.85
C ALA A 11 4.61 -0.49 9.82
N PHE A 12 4.03 0.57 9.22
CA PHE A 12 3.07 0.42 8.11
C PHE A 12 3.73 -0.20 6.87
N LEU A 13 4.92 0.26 6.46
CA LEU A 13 5.61 -0.28 5.28
C LEU A 13 5.99 -1.76 5.47
N LYS A 14 6.45 -2.16 6.67
CA LYS A 14 6.70 -3.56 7.04
C LYS A 14 5.43 -4.40 6.94
N LYS A 15 4.31 -3.87 7.43
CA LYS A 15 3.01 -4.56 7.39
C LYS A 15 2.47 -4.67 5.96
N LEU A 16 2.59 -3.61 5.18
CA LEU A 16 2.22 -3.61 3.77
C LEU A 16 3.07 -4.58 2.94
N ASN A 17 4.35 -4.75 3.32
CA ASN A 17 5.32 -5.66 2.72
C ASN A 17 5.49 -5.50 1.19
N LEU A 18 5.38 -4.27 0.71
CA LEU A 18 5.58 -3.91 -0.70
C LEU A 18 6.76 -2.96 -0.84
N PRO A 19 7.57 -3.06 -1.92
CA PRO A 19 8.57 -2.07 -2.22
C PRO A 19 7.99 -0.67 -2.33
N ALA A 20 8.73 0.33 -1.85
CA ALA A 20 8.35 1.72 -1.83
C ALA A 20 9.53 2.62 -2.20
N ILE A 21 9.27 3.79 -2.76
CA ILE A 21 10.27 4.82 -2.94
C ILE A 21 10.17 5.76 -1.74
N LEU A 22 11.25 5.91 -0.99
CA LEU A 22 11.34 6.76 0.19
C LEU A 22 11.98 8.09 -0.16
N GLU A 23 11.48 9.17 0.44
CA GLU A 23 11.96 10.54 0.25
C GLU A 23 12.89 10.94 1.40
N PHE A 24 14.09 11.35 1.08
CA PHE A 24 15.12 11.75 2.04
C PHE A 24 15.54 13.20 1.85
N TYR A 25 15.91 13.86 2.94
CA TYR A 25 16.55 15.18 2.89
C TYR A 25 18.02 15.05 3.30
N PRO A 26 18.95 14.90 2.34
CA PRO A 26 20.39 14.84 2.66
C PRO A 26 20.85 16.14 3.31
N PRO A 27 21.75 16.07 4.31
CA PRO A 27 22.31 17.26 4.95
C PRO A 27 22.88 18.24 3.92
N GLY A 28 22.48 19.51 4.03
CA GLY A 28 22.96 20.58 3.15
C GLY A 28 22.36 20.60 1.74
N SER A 29 21.44 19.69 1.40
CA SER A 29 20.72 19.70 0.13
C SER A 29 19.36 20.38 0.27
N PRO A 30 19.01 21.36 -0.60
CA PRO A 30 17.67 21.97 -0.61
C PRO A 30 16.63 21.07 -1.30
N SER A 31 17.05 20.02 -1.97
CA SER A 31 16.20 19.12 -2.74
C SER A 31 16.17 17.72 -2.13
N PRO A 32 15.01 17.05 -2.13
CA PRO A 32 14.93 15.69 -1.66
C PRO A 32 15.68 14.72 -2.57
N GLY A 33 16.25 13.67 -1.97
CA GLY A 33 16.72 12.47 -2.63
C GLY A 33 15.71 11.34 -2.51
N TYR A 34 15.83 10.32 -3.36
CA TYR A 34 14.92 9.19 -3.39
C TYR A 34 15.69 7.88 -3.42
N LEU A 35 15.32 6.95 -2.54
CA LEU A 35 15.85 5.60 -2.50
C LEU A 35 14.68 4.59 -2.50
N THR A 36 14.87 3.47 -3.15
CA THR A 36 13.87 2.40 -3.15
C THR A 36 14.10 1.49 -1.95
N LEU A 37 13.13 1.39 -1.06
CA LEU A 37 13.03 0.30 -0.09
C LEU A 37 12.77 -0.99 -0.87
N SER A 38 13.80 -1.83 -1.03
CA SER A 38 13.75 -2.99 -1.91
C SER A 38 13.63 -4.32 -1.15
N ARG A 39 14.16 -4.38 0.08
CA ARG A 39 14.12 -5.60 0.89
C ARG A 39 14.26 -5.30 2.38
N LEU A 40 13.67 -6.18 3.19
CA LEU A 40 13.87 -6.27 4.63
C LEU A 40 14.50 -7.64 4.96
N ASP A 41 15.57 -7.65 5.76
CA ASP A 41 16.28 -8.86 6.16
C ASP A 41 16.56 -8.79 7.67
N GLY A 42 15.65 -9.36 8.47
CA GLY A 42 15.63 -9.17 9.91
C GLY A 42 15.43 -7.69 10.27
N ASP A 43 16.39 -7.12 11.00
CA ASP A 43 16.42 -5.71 11.38
C ASP A 43 17.06 -4.82 10.30
N SER A 44 17.69 -5.43 9.30
CA SER A 44 18.35 -4.69 8.23
C SER A 44 17.36 -4.21 7.16
N ILE A 45 17.49 -2.96 6.79
CA ILE A 45 16.71 -2.29 5.75
C ILE A 45 17.61 -2.12 4.54
N ILE A 46 17.19 -2.62 3.38
CA ILE A 46 17.98 -2.55 2.16
C ILE A 46 17.32 -1.55 1.22
N LEU A 47 18.07 -0.48 0.97
CA LEU A 47 17.72 0.59 0.06
C LEU A 47 18.53 0.47 -1.22
N GLN A 48 17.94 0.86 -2.33
CA GLN A 48 18.57 0.90 -3.64
C GLN A 48 18.48 2.30 -4.24
N GLY A 49 19.61 2.83 -4.65
CA GLY A 49 19.73 4.08 -5.37
C GLY A 49 19.46 3.92 -6.87
N LYS A 50 19.80 4.95 -7.64
CA LYS A 50 19.63 4.97 -9.09
C LYS A 50 20.57 3.99 -9.81
N ASP A 51 21.75 3.72 -9.26
CA ASP A 51 22.72 2.81 -9.83
C ASP A 51 22.43 1.37 -9.38
N GLU A 52 22.40 0.43 -10.31
CA GLU A 52 22.05 -0.98 -10.04
C GLU A 52 22.92 -1.64 -8.96
N ASN A 53 24.14 -1.15 -8.75
CA ASN A 53 25.08 -1.65 -7.73
C ASN A 53 25.07 -0.84 -6.43
N GLY A 54 24.26 0.20 -6.35
CA GLY A 54 24.16 1.10 -5.20
C GLY A 54 23.21 0.59 -4.13
N LEU A 55 23.50 -0.57 -3.50
CA LEU A 55 22.77 -1.05 -2.34
C LEU A 55 23.29 -0.38 -1.07
N ILE A 56 22.38 0.16 -0.28
CA ILE A 56 22.65 0.71 1.05
C ILE A 56 21.96 -0.19 2.05
N VAL A 57 22.72 -0.69 3.02
CA VAL A 57 22.19 -1.46 4.15
C VAL A 57 22.20 -0.54 5.36
N THR A 58 21.06 -0.35 5.98
CA THR A 58 20.87 0.52 7.13
C THR A 58 19.94 -0.14 8.15
N ASP A 59 19.82 0.42 9.32
CA ASP A 59 18.82 0.06 10.34
C ASP A 59 17.70 1.10 10.43
N LEU A 60 16.78 0.87 11.36
CA LEU A 60 15.63 1.76 11.52
C LEU A 60 16.03 3.13 12.08
N GLU A 61 16.97 3.19 13.01
CA GLU A 61 17.38 4.43 13.68
C GLU A 61 18.07 5.36 12.67
N GLU A 62 19.01 4.84 11.89
CA GLU A 62 19.69 5.60 10.84
C GLU A 62 18.71 6.02 9.73
N LEU A 63 17.78 5.14 9.32
CA LEU A 63 16.78 5.46 8.32
C LEU A 63 15.90 6.63 8.77
N GLU A 64 15.32 6.56 9.98
CA GLU A 64 14.40 7.56 10.50
C GLU A 64 15.04 8.94 10.68
N PHE A 65 16.36 8.99 10.86
CA PHE A 65 17.08 10.26 10.96
C PHE A 65 17.06 11.07 9.65
N TYR A 66 17.02 10.40 8.51
CA TYR A 66 17.09 11.06 7.20
C TYR A 66 15.80 10.97 6.40
N TRP A 67 14.93 10.02 6.71
CA TRP A 67 13.68 9.83 5.99
C TRP A 67 12.63 10.87 6.39
N SER A 68 11.97 11.48 5.39
CA SER A 68 10.94 12.49 5.63
C SER A 68 9.61 11.94 6.19
N GLY A 69 9.46 10.61 6.29
CA GLY A 69 8.17 9.97 6.57
C GLY A 69 7.27 9.87 5.33
N VAL A 70 7.78 10.26 4.16
CA VAL A 70 7.05 10.18 2.90
C VAL A 70 7.49 8.97 2.10
N ALA A 71 6.52 8.18 1.66
CA ALA A 71 6.73 7.06 0.76
C ALA A 71 5.85 7.17 -0.48
N TYR A 72 6.35 6.68 -1.60
CA TYR A 72 5.64 6.56 -2.86
C TYR A 72 5.48 5.09 -3.20
N LEU A 73 4.24 4.64 -3.32
CA LEU A 73 3.87 3.26 -3.59
C LEU A 73 3.51 3.11 -5.07
N PRO A 74 4.37 2.45 -5.89
CA PRO A 74 4.00 2.07 -7.25
C PRO A 74 2.94 0.97 -7.23
N TRP A 75 1.87 1.12 -8.01
CA TRP A 75 0.80 0.13 -8.04
C TRP A 75 0.10 0.02 -9.39
N LYS A 76 -0.64 -1.07 -9.60
CA LYS A 76 -1.51 -1.29 -10.75
C LYS A 76 -2.95 -1.47 -10.29
N ASN A 77 -3.90 -0.97 -11.06
CA ASN A 77 -5.32 -1.21 -10.85
C ASN A 77 -5.72 -2.53 -11.51
N PHE A 78 -5.37 -3.66 -10.87
CA PHE A 78 -5.52 -5.01 -11.42
C PHE A 78 -6.96 -5.37 -11.78
N HIS A 79 -7.93 -4.90 -11.01
CA HIS A 79 -9.34 -5.21 -11.20
C HIS A 79 -10.14 -4.07 -11.83
N SER A 80 -9.47 -3.04 -12.36
CA SER A 80 -10.16 -1.89 -12.98
C SER A 80 -11.23 -1.25 -12.08
N ILE A 81 -10.97 -1.18 -10.77
CA ILE A 81 -11.83 -0.46 -9.82
C ILE A 81 -11.56 1.03 -9.97
N TRP A 82 -12.44 1.73 -10.68
CA TRP A 82 -12.27 3.15 -10.99
C TRP A 82 -12.92 4.05 -9.94
N GLY A 83 -12.41 5.29 -9.84
CA GLY A 83 -12.89 6.29 -8.89
C GLY A 83 -12.55 5.97 -7.44
N THR A 84 -13.09 6.77 -6.52
CA THR A 84 -13.07 6.53 -5.08
C THR A 84 -14.47 6.14 -4.63
N ILE A 85 -14.67 4.90 -4.21
CA ILE A 85 -15.96 4.38 -3.78
C ILE A 85 -16.18 4.79 -2.31
N PRO A 86 -17.37 5.29 -1.91
CA PRO A 86 -18.59 5.50 -2.71
C PRO A 86 -18.70 6.87 -3.41
N ALA A 87 -17.75 7.79 -3.25
CA ALA A 87 -17.89 9.17 -3.71
C ALA A 87 -17.96 9.29 -5.25
N GLN A 88 -17.20 8.47 -5.98
CA GLN A 88 -17.18 8.41 -7.44
C GLN A 88 -17.39 6.96 -7.86
N THR A 89 -18.63 6.55 -7.99
CA THR A 89 -18.98 5.14 -8.10
C THR A 89 -19.42 4.77 -9.50
N TYR A 90 -18.67 3.88 -10.12
CA TYR A 90 -19.13 3.10 -11.27
C TYR A 90 -19.71 1.79 -10.77
N LYS A 91 -20.86 1.38 -11.27
CA LYS A 91 -21.56 0.15 -10.85
C LYS A 91 -20.66 -1.08 -10.92
N ASP A 92 -19.93 -1.24 -12.02
CA ASP A 92 -18.98 -2.35 -12.22
C ASP A 92 -17.85 -2.34 -11.19
N SER A 93 -17.42 -1.16 -10.76
CA SER A 93 -16.39 -1.03 -9.70
C SER A 93 -16.90 -1.51 -8.34
N VAL A 94 -18.17 -1.30 -8.02
CA VAL A 94 -18.76 -1.81 -6.77
C VAL A 94 -18.92 -3.33 -6.84
N ILE A 95 -19.42 -3.87 -7.93
CA ILE A 95 -19.52 -5.31 -8.14
C ILE A 95 -18.14 -5.97 -8.01
N THR A 96 -17.14 -5.41 -8.69
CA THR A 96 -15.75 -5.92 -8.63
C THR A 96 -15.17 -5.85 -7.22
N LEU A 97 -15.41 -4.75 -6.49
CA LEU A 97 -15.01 -4.62 -5.10
C LEU A 97 -15.65 -5.72 -4.23
N LYS A 98 -16.95 -5.95 -4.38
CA LYS A 98 -17.68 -6.95 -3.60
C LYS A 98 -17.19 -8.38 -3.89
N LEU A 99 -16.89 -8.69 -5.14
CA LEU A 99 -16.24 -9.96 -5.50
C LEU A 99 -14.88 -10.11 -4.79
N LEU A 100 -14.07 -9.05 -4.81
CA LEU A 100 -12.78 -9.05 -4.13
C LEU A 100 -12.93 -9.22 -2.62
N LEU A 101 -13.92 -8.57 -2.00
CA LEU A 101 -14.19 -8.71 -0.57
C LEU A 101 -14.64 -10.13 -0.21
N GLN A 102 -15.48 -10.78 -1.04
CA GLN A 102 -15.85 -12.18 -0.83
C GLN A 102 -14.62 -13.10 -0.92
N ASP A 103 -13.73 -12.89 -1.90
CA ASP A 103 -12.47 -13.63 -2.02
C ASP A 103 -11.57 -13.47 -0.78
N LEU A 104 -11.71 -12.36 -0.05
CA LEU A 104 -11.01 -12.07 1.21
C LEU A 104 -11.74 -12.59 2.46
N GLY A 105 -12.83 -13.33 2.29
CA GLY A 105 -13.57 -14.00 3.36
C GLY A 105 -14.76 -13.21 3.92
N PHE A 106 -15.16 -12.09 3.30
CA PHE A 106 -16.38 -11.36 3.70
C PHE A 106 -17.62 -11.95 2.99
N GLU A 107 -17.97 -13.19 3.31
CA GLU A 107 -19.04 -13.98 2.66
C GLU A 107 -20.44 -13.35 2.77
N ASN A 108 -20.66 -12.49 3.76
CA ASN A 108 -21.93 -11.79 4.00
C ASN A 108 -22.13 -10.57 3.09
N VAL A 109 -21.15 -10.20 2.26
CA VAL A 109 -21.28 -9.13 1.26
C VAL A 109 -21.96 -9.68 0.03
N SER A 110 -23.21 -9.25 -0.25
CA SER A 110 -23.97 -9.66 -1.44
C SER A 110 -23.45 -8.98 -2.71
N ILE A 111 -23.34 -9.73 -3.82
CA ILE A 111 -22.85 -9.19 -5.10
C ILE A 111 -23.96 -8.42 -5.81
N ASP A 112 -23.88 -7.10 -5.78
CA ASP A 112 -24.74 -6.16 -6.50
C ASP A 112 -24.01 -4.83 -6.74
N ASP A 113 -24.66 -3.84 -7.34
CA ASP A 113 -24.10 -2.53 -7.67
C ASP A 113 -24.24 -1.47 -6.56
N LYS A 114 -24.65 -1.87 -5.33
CA LYS A 114 -24.88 -0.95 -4.22
C LYS A 114 -23.75 -1.01 -3.19
N TYR A 115 -23.19 0.12 -2.84
CA TYR A 115 -22.28 0.23 -1.71
C TYR A 115 -23.07 0.32 -0.41
N ASP A 116 -23.41 -0.81 0.18
CA ASP A 116 -24.22 -0.95 1.37
C ASP A 116 -23.41 -0.96 2.67
N GLY A 117 -24.10 -1.08 3.81
CA GLY A 117 -23.49 -1.08 5.14
C GLY A 117 -22.56 -2.27 5.38
N LEU A 118 -22.86 -3.46 4.83
CA LEU A 118 -21.99 -4.64 4.96
C LEU A 118 -20.71 -4.47 4.16
N THR A 119 -20.82 -3.93 2.95
CA THR A 119 -19.64 -3.58 2.12
C THR A 119 -18.77 -2.55 2.81
N LYS A 120 -19.38 -1.49 3.36
CA LYS A 120 -18.66 -0.46 4.10
C LYS A 120 -17.92 -1.06 5.31
N HIS A 121 -18.61 -1.87 6.10
CA HIS A 121 -17.99 -2.52 7.28
C HIS A 121 -16.82 -3.43 6.91
N ALA A 122 -16.92 -4.19 5.82
CA ALA A 122 -15.82 -5.00 5.32
C ALA A 122 -14.59 -4.14 4.95
N VAL A 123 -14.81 -3.02 4.26
CA VAL A 123 -13.74 -2.06 3.93
C VAL A 123 -13.12 -1.47 5.20
N GLU A 124 -13.93 -1.00 6.14
CA GLU A 124 -13.47 -0.45 7.41
C GLU A 124 -12.65 -1.46 8.23
N THR A 125 -13.04 -2.74 8.20
CA THR A 125 -12.30 -3.83 8.83
C THR A 125 -10.88 -3.96 8.25
N ILE A 126 -10.75 -3.89 6.93
CA ILE A 126 -9.45 -3.93 6.25
C ILE A 126 -8.63 -2.68 6.57
N GLN A 127 -9.24 -1.50 6.55
CA GLN A 127 -8.57 -0.25 6.90
C GLN A 127 -8.03 -0.29 8.34
N ALA A 128 -8.84 -0.73 9.30
CA ALA A 128 -8.44 -0.92 10.69
C ALA A 128 -7.30 -1.92 10.83
N LYS A 129 -7.37 -3.05 10.11
CA LYS A 129 -6.31 -4.07 10.08
C LYS A 129 -4.97 -3.45 9.70
N TYR A 130 -4.92 -2.49 8.79
CA TYR A 130 -3.68 -1.86 8.33
C TYR A 130 -3.32 -0.56 9.08
N GLY A 131 -4.18 -0.09 9.99
CA GLY A 131 -3.93 1.13 10.75
C GLY A 131 -4.03 2.41 9.92
N ILE A 132 -4.74 2.37 8.79
CA ILE A 132 -5.06 3.55 7.99
C ILE A 132 -6.39 4.18 8.44
N PRO A 133 -6.72 5.42 8.03
CA PRO A 133 -8.01 6.03 8.37
C PRO A 133 -9.18 5.11 8.04
N VAL A 134 -10.04 4.86 9.04
CA VAL A 134 -11.21 3.98 8.94
C VAL A 134 -12.41 4.82 8.53
N ASP A 135 -12.49 5.13 7.25
CA ASP A 135 -13.50 6.03 6.67
C ASP A 135 -14.50 5.31 5.75
N GLY A 136 -14.23 4.04 5.44
CA GLY A 136 -15.02 3.24 4.52
C GLY A 136 -14.88 3.65 3.06
N TYR A 137 -13.91 4.49 2.69
CA TYR A 137 -13.67 4.87 1.29
C TYR A 137 -12.61 3.99 0.65
N VAL A 138 -12.88 3.54 -0.57
CA VAL A 138 -11.95 2.73 -1.35
C VAL A 138 -11.17 3.64 -2.32
N GLY A 139 -10.25 4.39 -1.76
CA GLY A 139 -9.27 5.20 -2.50
C GLY A 139 -8.05 4.38 -2.94
N PRO A 140 -7.02 5.02 -3.51
CA PRO A 140 -5.81 4.32 -3.99
C PRO A 140 -5.14 3.45 -2.93
N LEU A 141 -4.94 3.95 -1.71
CA LEU A 141 -4.28 3.19 -0.64
C LEU A 141 -5.08 1.96 -0.23
N THR A 142 -6.40 2.09 -0.06
CA THR A 142 -7.28 0.95 0.24
C THR A 142 -7.25 -0.10 -0.88
N LYS A 143 -7.20 0.32 -2.15
CA LYS A 143 -7.05 -0.61 -3.29
C LYS A 143 -5.73 -1.37 -3.27
N ILE A 144 -4.62 -0.68 -2.99
CA ILE A 144 -3.29 -1.30 -2.86
C ILE A 144 -3.34 -2.39 -1.79
N ILE A 145 -3.94 -2.09 -0.64
CA ILE A 145 -4.08 -3.04 0.47
C ILE A 145 -4.96 -4.23 0.07
N LEU A 146 -6.12 -3.99 -0.55
CA LEU A 146 -7.01 -5.05 -1.02
C LEU A 146 -6.31 -6.00 -2.02
N TYR A 147 -5.53 -5.44 -2.94
CA TYR A 147 -4.78 -6.25 -3.90
C TYR A 147 -3.65 -7.05 -3.24
N LYS A 148 -2.98 -6.47 -2.26
CA LYS A 148 -1.98 -7.17 -1.46
C LYS A 148 -2.59 -8.31 -0.65
N GLU A 149 -3.77 -8.12 -0.05
CA GLU A 149 -4.47 -9.16 0.70
C GLU A 149 -4.90 -10.34 -0.16
N LYS A 150 -5.23 -10.11 -1.42
CA LYS A 150 -5.70 -11.18 -2.33
C LYS A 150 -4.59 -12.13 -2.79
N ASP A 151 -3.40 -12.10 -2.32
CA ASP A 151 -2.25 -13.02 -2.54
C ASP A 151 -2.17 -13.78 -3.92
N SER A 152 -3.15 -13.54 -4.83
CA SER A 152 -3.23 -14.12 -6.18
C SER A 152 -2.44 -13.32 -7.21
N PHE A 153 -1.90 -12.17 -6.83
CA PHE A 153 -1.03 -11.36 -7.66
C PHE A 153 0.42 -11.62 -7.28
N ASP A 154 1.24 -11.91 -8.26
CA ASP A 154 2.70 -11.98 -8.09
C ASP A 154 3.23 -10.54 -7.86
N MET A 155 2.96 -10.02 -6.66
CA MET A 155 3.43 -8.70 -6.23
C MET A 155 4.80 -8.83 -5.59
N PRO A 156 5.75 -7.94 -5.91
CA PRO A 156 7.04 -7.93 -5.24
C PRO A 156 6.86 -7.71 -3.74
N GLN A 157 7.60 -8.44 -2.93
CA GLN A 157 7.55 -8.39 -1.47
C GLN A 157 8.90 -7.93 -0.91
N LEU A 158 8.88 -7.15 0.19
CA LEU A 158 10.08 -6.71 0.90
C LEU A 158 10.75 -7.85 1.66
N SER A 159 9.94 -8.74 2.25
CA SER A 159 10.43 -9.95 2.91
C SER A 159 9.59 -11.13 2.46
N LYS A 160 10.24 -12.27 2.21
CA LYS A 160 9.52 -13.52 2.02
C LYS A 160 8.95 -13.95 3.37
N ILE A 161 7.63 -14.05 3.47
CA ILE A 161 6.99 -14.70 4.62
C ILE A 161 7.39 -16.18 4.54
N LYS A 162 8.17 -16.64 5.53
CA LYS A 162 8.51 -18.05 5.68
C LYS A 162 7.33 -18.81 6.26
#